data_25e0262abcf5d835a451b3faa9f8e128
#
_entry.id   25e0262abcf5d835a451b3faa9f8e128
#
_cell.length_a   1.000
_cell.length_b   1.000
_cell.length_c   1.000
_cell.angle_alpha   90.00
_cell.angle_beta   90.00
_cell.angle_gamma   90.00
#
_symmetry.space_group_name_H-M   'P 1'
#
loop_
_entity.id
_entity.type
_entity.pdbx_description
1 polymer ?
#
loop_
_entity_poly.entity_id
_entity_poly.type
_entity_poly.pdbx_seq_one_letter_code
_entity_poly.pdbx_strand_id
1 'polypeptide(L)'
;IMASLNMGVSYALTEEEINANIEPNRIGNYAFGYLNDRGVFIVKYVGRSDTDLRTRIKHGIADRETDPAMYRYERFKFSYADTPEEAYKKECKNYQDFGGDKGKLINDRYPQAPDYDETSSSSSEM
;
A
#
# COMPACT_ATOMS: atom_id res chain seq x y z
N ILE A 1 -16.09 -16.47 -3.81
CA ILE A 1 -14.99 -15.80 -4.52
C ILE A 1 -14.12 -15.07 -3.53
N MET A 2 -12.84 -15.26 -3.66
CA MET A 2 -11.91 -14.65 -2.73
C MET A 2 -11.29 -13.40 -3.34
N ALA A 3 -11.19 -12.37 -2.54
CA ALA A 3 -10.50 -11.16 -2.96
C ALA A 3 -9.01 -11.44 -3.11
N SER A 4 -8.39 -10.76 -4.05
CA SER A 4 -6.96 -10.90 -4.30
C SER A 4 -6.33 -9.54 -4.51
N LEU A 5 -5.15 -9.35 -3.91
CA LEU A 5 -4.38 -8.13 -4.14
C LEU A 5 -3.69 -8.13 -5.50
N ASN A 6 -3.53 -9.31 -6.10
CA ASN A 6 -2.78 -9.48 -7.36
C ASN A 6 -1.37 -8.90 -7.23
N MET A 7 -0.69 -9.27 -6.16
CA MET A 7 0.65 -8.78 -5.87
C MET A 7 1.69 -9.87 -5.70
N GLY A 8 1.30 -11.14 -5.86
CA GLY A 8 2.24 -12.25 -5.74
C GLY A 8 2.58 -12.56 -4.30
N VAL A 9 3.84 -12.98 -4.07
CA VAL A 9 4.26 -13.43 -2.74
C VAL A 9 4.53 -12.25 -1.82
N SER A 10 4.54 -12.53 -0.51
CA SER A 10 4.89 -11.50 0.47
C SER A 10 6.34 -11.65 0.88
N TYR A 11 6.92 -10.56 1.36
CA TYR A 11 8.28 -10.50 1.86
C TYR A 11 8.29 -9.94 3.27
N ALA A 12 9.30 -10.27 4.06
CA ALA A 12 9.46 -9.68 5.38
C ALA A 12 9.63 -8.17 5.26
N LEU A 13 9.01 -7.42 6.14
CA LEU A 13 9.08 -5.95 6.08
C LEU A 13 10.40 -5.49 6.71
N THR A 14 11.46 -5.55 5.93
CA THR A 14 12.80 -5.12 6.31
C THR A 14 13.39 -4.31 5.16
N GLU A 15 14.36 -3.45 5.48
CA GLU A 15 15.04 -2.68 4.44
C GLU A 15 15.69 -3.57 3.40
N GLU A 16 16.28 -4.67 3.85
CA GLU A 16 16.96 -5.59 2.95
C GLU A 16 16.01 -6.17 1.93
N GLU A 17 14.84 -6.65 2.37
CA GLU A 17 13.89 -7.25 1.46
C GLU A 17 13.27 -6.21 0.52
N ILE A 18 13.04 -5.01 1.02
CA ILE A 18 12.52 -3.94 0.19
C ILE A 18 13.51 -3.63 -0.93
N ASN A 19 14.77 -3.42 -0.58
CA ASN A 19 15.79 -3.09 -1.56
C ASN A 19 16.05 -4.22 -2.55
N ALA A 20 15.93 -5.46 -2.11
CA ALA A 20 16.19 -6.61 -2.96
C ALA A 20 15.08 -6.84 -3.98
N ASN A 21 13.85 -6.42 -3.68
CA ASN A 21 12.69 -6.81 -4.48
C ASN A 21 12.02 -5.66 -5.23
N ILE A 22 12.22 -4.42 -4.81
CA ILE A 22 11.53 -3.27 -5.41
C ILE A 22 12.55 -2.33 -6.04
N GLU A 23 12.35 -2.03 -7.33
CA GLU A 23 13.19 -1.06 -8.03
C GLU A 23 12.89 0.36 -7.55
N PRO A 24 13.90 1.24 -7.53
CA PRO A 24 13.65 2.63 -7.13
C PRO A 24 12.86 3.38 -8.19
N ASN A 25 12.16 4.40 -7.77
CA ASN A 25 11.44 5.34 -8.64
C ASN A 25 10.33 4.66 -9.45
N ARG A 26 9.66 3.67 -8.87
CA ARG A 26 8.54 3.01 -9.52
C ARG A 26 7.23 3.35 -8.80
N ILE A 27 6.21 3.65 -9.60
CA ILE A 27 4.85 3.86 -9.13
C ILE A 27 4.23 2.49 -8.83
N GLY A 28 3.43 2.38 -7.79
CA GLY A 28 2.75 1.12 -7.56
C GLY A 28 1.92 1.07 -6.31
N ASN A 29 1.51 -0.14 -5.99
CA ASN A 29 0.63 -0.43 -4.87
C ASN A 29 1.33 -1.36 -3.89
N TYR A 30 0.90 -1.32 -2.64
CA TYR A 30 1.46 -2.21 -1.63
C TYR A 30 0.40 -2.55 -0.58
N ALA A 31 0.72 -3.57 0.19
CA ALA A 31 -0.09 -3.95 1.34
C ALA A 31 0.83 -4.39 2.45
N PHE A 32 0.45 -4.06 3.68
CA PHE A 32 1.12 -4.55 4.87
C PHE A 32 0.22 -5.54 5.59
N GLY A 33 0.83 -6.50 6.23
CA GLY A 33 0.09 -7.48 6.99
C GLY A 33 1.00 -8.53 7.59
N TYR A 34 0.44 -9.71 7.82
CA TYR A 34 1.18 -10.82 8.43
C TYR A 34 0.67 -12.14 7.88
N LEU A 35 1.44 -13.21 8.10
CA LEU A 35 0.99 -14.55 7.75
C LEU A 35 0.33 -15.17 8.97
N ASN A 36 -0.85 -15.75 8.77
CA ASN A 36 -1.51 -16.46 9.85
C ASN A 36 -0.93 -17.87 10.00
N ASP A 37 -1.51 -18.66 10.87
CA ASP A 37 -1.01 -20.02 11.16
C ASP A 37 -1.05 -20.93 9.95
N ARG A 38 -1.86 -20.61 8.95
CA ARG A 38 -1.97 -21.41 7.73
C ARG A 38 -1.09 -20.87 6.62
N GLY A 39 -0.29 -19.84 6.89
CA GLY A 39 0.55 -19.22 5.89
C GLY A 39 -0.21 -18.29 4.95
N VAL A 40 -1.40 -17.86 5.31
CA VAL A 40 -2.20 -16.95 4.50
C VAL A 40 -1.86 -15.51 4.88
N PHE A 41 -1.64 -14.67 3.88
CA PHE A 41 -1.33 -13.26 4.13
C PHE A 41 -2.60 -12.51 4.54
N ILE A 42 -2.59 -11.98 5.76
CA ILE A 42 -3.73 -11.23 6.28
C ILE A 42 -3.43 -9.75 6.07
N VAL A 43 -4.27 -9.10 5.27
CA VAL A 43 -4.07 -7.71 4.89
C VAL A 43 -4.52 -6.80 6.03
N LYS A 44 -3.64 -5.87 6.43
CA LYS A 44 -3.98 -4.90 7.48
C LYS A 44 -3.98 -3.47 6.97
N TYR A 45 -3.28 -3.20 5.87
CA TYR A 45 -3.20 -1.85 5.32
C TYR A 45 -2.94 -1.96 3.82
N VAL A 46 -3.57 -1.10 3.04
CA VAL A 46 -3.29 -1.02 1.60
C VAL A 46 -2.92 0.42 1.26
N GLY A 47 -2.01 0.58 0.31
CA GLY A 47 -1.57 1.91 -0.08
C GLY A 47 -0.99 1.94 -1.47
N ARG A 48 -0.50 3.11 -1.83
CA ARG A 48 0.17 3.29 -3.11
C ARG A 48 1.24 4.36 -2.99
N SER A 49 2.12 4.38 -3.98
CA SER A 49 3.02 5.51 -4.16
C SER A 49 2.91 6.00 -5.60
N ASP A 50 2.79 7.29 -5.76
CA ASP A 50 2.70 7.91 -7.08
C ASP A 50 4.09 8.24 -7.63
N THR A 51 5.13 7.99 -6.88
CA THR A 51 6.51 8.33 -7.28
C THR A 51 7.52 7.22 -7.03
N ASP A 52 7.65 6.75 -5.78
CA ASP A 52 8.69 5.80 -5.41
C ASP A 52 8.17 4.82 -4.38
N LEU A 53 7.74 3.67 -4.86
CA LEU A 53 7.14 2.63 -4.04
C LEU A 53 8.12 2.13 -2.96
N ARG A 54 9.38 2.01 -3.33
CA ARG A 54 10.42 1.53 -2.40
C ARG A 54 10.50 2.41 -1.15
N THR A 55 10.58 3.71 -1.34
CA THR A 55 10.66 4.66 -0.23
C THR A 55 9.39 4.63 0.60
N ARG A 56 8.25 4.55 -0.07
CA ARG A 56 6.98 4.55 0.64
C ARG A 56 6.82 3.32 1.53
N ILE A 57 7.22 2.15 1.04
CA ILE A 57 7.11 0.94 1.85
C ILE A 57 8.07 0.99 3.05
N LYS A 58 9.23 1.62 2.89
CA LYS A 58 10.16 1.79 4.01
C LYS A 58 9.55 2.61 5.15
N HIS A 59 8.63 3.52 4.84
CA HIS A 59 7.93 4.27 5.88
C HIS A 59 7.14 3.34 6.80
N GLY A 60 6.70 2.19 6.29
CA GLY A 60 5.98 1.22 7.10
C GLY A 60 6.82 0.64 8.23
N ILE A 61 8.15 0.57 8.03
CA ILE A 61 9.03 0.10 9.10
C ILE A 61 9.01 1.09 10.27
N ALA A 62 9.13 2.39 9.95
CA ALA A 62 9.09 3.42 10.98
C ALA A 62 7.72 3.46 11.66
N ASP A 63 6.65 3.32 10.89
CA ASP A 63 5.30 3.30 11.45
C ASP A 63 5.13 2.15 12.44
N ARG A 64 5.62 0.97 12.08
CA ARG A 64 5.52 -0.20 12.96
C ARG A 64 6.25 0.04 14.28
N GLU A 65 7.36 0.76 14.22
CA GLU A 65 8.18 0.99 15.40
C GLU A 65 7.62 2.08 16.30
N THR A 66 6.84 3.00 15.75
CA THR A 66 6.37 4.15 16.50
C THR A 66 4.90 4.09 16.88
N ASP A 67 4.11 3.29 16.19
CA ASP A 67 2.67 3.22 16.44
C ASP A 67 2.26 1.81 16.86
N PRO A 68 1.83 1.62 18.12
CA PRO A 68 1.44 0.29 18.60
C PRO A 68 0.32 -0.35 17.77
N ALA A 69 -0.52 0.43 17.12
CA ALA A 69 -1.60 -0.14 16.30
C ALA A 69 -1.06 -0.85 15.06
N MET A 70 0.19 -0.59 14.69
CA MET A 70 0.79 -1.12 13.47
C MET A 70 1.77 -2.26 13.72
N TYR A 71 1.66 -2.91 14.89
CA TYR A 71 2.59 -3.98 15.25
C TYR A 71 2.49 -5.18 14.32
N ARG A 72 1.37 -5.36 13.60
CA ARG A 72 1.18 -6.47 12.69
C ARG A 72 1.66 -6.16 11.27
N TYR A 73 2.41 -5.10 11.08
CA TYR A 73 3.10 -4.87 9.81
C TYR A 73 4.36 -5.72 9.79
N GLU A 74 4.20 -7.01 9.56
CA GLU A 74 5.31 -7.95 9.59
C GLU A 74 5.83 -8.26 8.20
N ARG A 75 4.94 -8.15 7.20
CA ARG A 75 5.28 -8.50 5.83
C ARG A 75 4.63 -7.51 4.87
N PHE A 76 5.15 -7.48 3.64
CA PHE A 76 4.54 -6.63 2.61
C PHE A 76 4.39 -7.39 1.30
N LYS A 77 3.44 -6.92 0.50
CA LYS A 77 3.29 -7.30 -0.91
C LYS A 77 3.27 -6.02 -1.72
N PHE A 78 3.57 -6.14 -3.02
CA PHE A 78 3.55 -4.96 -3.88
C PHE A 78 3.29 -5.35 -5.32
N SER A 79 2.93 -4.35 -6.13
CA SER A 79 2.86 -4.47 -7.58
C SER A 79 3.14 -3.10 -8.18
N TYR A 80 3.68 -3.09 -9.39
CA TYR A 80 3.95 -1.83 -10.09
C TYR A 80 2.72 -1.37 -10.85
N ALA A 81 2.62 -0.07 -11.06
CA ALA A 81 1.59 0.54 -11.91
C ALA A 81 2.27 1.47 -12.90
N ASP A 82 1.61 1.72 -14.02
CA ASP A 82 2.17 2.58 -15.05
C ASP A 82 1.90 4.05 -14.77
N THR A 83 0.81 4.36 -14.11
CA THR A 83 0.42 5.74 -13.84
C THR A 83 -0.15 5.87 -12.43
N PRO A 84 -0.13 7.10 -11.87
CA PRO A 84 -0.78 7.32 -10.59
C PRO A 84 -2.27 7.00 -10.58
N GLU A 85 -2.95 7.23 -11.72
CA GLU A 85 -4.38 6.90 -11.80
C GLU A 85 -4.62 5.41 -11.67
N GLU A 86 -3.79 4.60 -12.33
CA GLU A 86 -3.93 3.15 -12.21
C GLU A 86 -3.66 2.68 -10.80
N ALA A 87 -2.64 3.24 -10.18
CA ALA A 87 -2.32 2.89 -8.81
C ALA A 87 -3.46 3.30 -7.87
N TYR A 88 -4.05 4.47 -8.10
CA TYR A 88 -5.18 4.94 -7.31
C TYR A 88 -6.38 4.01 -7.45
N LYS A 89 -6.72 3.63 -8.68
CA LYS A 89 -7.86 2.74 -8.89
C LYS A 89 -7.66 1.40 -8.20
N LYS A 90 -6.44 0.88 -8.26
CA LYS A 90 -6.13 -0.39 -7.61
C LYS A 90 -6.17 -0.25 -6.09
N GLU A 91 -5.71 0.87 -5.57
CA GLU A 91 -5.78 1.12 -4.14
C GLU A 91 -7.23 1.15 -3.66
N CYS A 92 -8.11 1.81 -4.40
CA CYS A 92 -9.52 1.85 -4.07
C CYS A 92 -10.13 0.46 -4.05
N LYS A 93 -9.80 -0.33 -5.07
CA LYS A 93 -10.30 -1.69 -5.15
C LYS A 93 -9.79 -2.54 -3.97
N ASN A 94 -8.51 -2.44 -3.67
CA ASN A 94 -7.93 -3.17 -2.55
C ASN A 94 -8.57 -2.76 -1.24
N TYR A 95 -8.78 -1.47 -1.06
CA TYR A 95 -9.38 -0.94 0.15
C TYR A 95 -10.78 -1.52 0.34
N GLN A 96 -11.59 -1.54 -0.70
CA GLN A 96 -12.96 -2.07 -0.63
C GLN A 96 -12.96 -3.59 -0.48
N ASP A 97 -12.16 -4.27 -1.27
CA ASP A 97 -12.15 -5.73 -1.29
C ASP A 97 -11.70 -6.33 0.04
N PHE A 98 -10.85 -5.63 0.77
CA PHE A 98 -10.32 -6.14 2.04
C PHE A 98 -10.96 -5.45 3.25
N GLY A 99 -12.09 -4.79 3.03
CA GLY A 99 -12.93 -4.33 4.12
C GLY A 99 -12.51 -3.05 4.79
N GLY A 100 -11.80 -2.16 4.07
CA GLY A 100 -11.42 -0.87 4.62
C GLY A 100 -12.63 -0.05 5.06
N ASP A 101 -13.69 -0.09 4.27
CA ASP A 101 -14.94 0.62 4.59
C ASP A 101 -15.70 -0.02 5.74
N LYS A 102 -15.28 -1.21 6.18
CA LYS A 102 -15.90 -1.91 7.31
C LYS A 102 -14.98 -1.96 8.52
N GLY A 103 -13.91 -1.19 8.50
CA GLY A 103 -13.00 -1.12 9.63
C GLY A 103 -12.06 -2.31 9.77
N LYS A 104 -11.89 -3.11 8.73
CA LYS A 104 -11.03 -4.29 8.82
C LYS A 104 -9.57 -3.99 8.55
N LEU A 105 -9.27 -2.81 8.02
CA LEU A 105 -7.91 -2.37 7.76
C LEU A 105 -7.52 -1.30 8.77
N ILE A 106 -6.23 -1.10 8.93
CA ILE A 106 -5.71 -0.04 9.80
C ILE A 106 -5.78 1.32 9.13
N ASN A 107 -5.98 1.34 7.80
CA ASN A 107 -6.16 2.59 7.06
C ASN A 107 -7.16 3.49 7.79
N ASP A 108 -6.78 4.75 8.01
CA ASP A 108 -7.64 5.68 8.75
C ASP A 108 -8.55 6.49 7.83
N ARG A 109 -8.42 6.38 6.52
CA ARG A 109 -9.33 7.06 5.62
C ARG A 109 -9.30 6.41 4.24
N TYR A 110 -10.30 6.74 3.44
CA TYR A 110 -10.46 6.26 2.09
C TYR A 110 -9.29 6.77 1.21
N PRO A 111 -8.86 5.99 0.21
CA PRO A 111 -7.80 6.44 -0.68
C PRO A 111 -8.12 7.78 -1.34
N GLN A 112 -7.10 8.61 -1.48
CA GLN A 112 -7.24 9.95 -2.02
C GLN A 112 -6.74 9.99 -3.46
N ALA A 113 -7.42 10.76 -4.32
CA ALA A 113 -7.03 10.89 -5.71
C ALA A 113 -5.64 11.52 -5.85
N PRO A 114 -4.95 11.26 -6.96
CA PRO A 114 -3.61 11.82 -7.15
C PRO A 114 -3.56 13.33 -7.14
N ASP A 115 -2.45 13.86 -6.63
CA ASP A 115 -2.26 15.30 -6.45
C ASP A 115 -2.19 16.09 -7.73
N TYR A 116 -1.84 15.46 -8.84
CA TYR A 116 -1.70 16.20 -10.07
C TYR A 116 -2.98 16.91 -10.46
N ASP A 117 -4.12 16.34 -10.07
CA ASP A 117 -5.42 16.97 -10.35
C ASP A 117 -5.57 18.22 -9.53
N GLU A 118 -5.15 18.19 -8.32
CA GLU A 118 -5.17 19.34 -7.46
C GLU A 118 -4.33 20.45 -8.00
N THR A 119 -3.16 20.11 -8.48
CA THR A 119 -2.26 21.11 -9.02
C THR A 119 -2.88 21.82 -10.19
N SER A 120 -3.47 21.06 -11.07
CA SER A 120 -4.14 21.67 -12.21
C SER A 120 -5.28 22.51 -11.78
N SER A 121 -6.09 22.03 -10.89
CA SER A 121 -7.24 22.76 -10.46
C SER A 121 -6.85 24.01 -9.73
N SER A 122 -5.87 23.95 -8.88
CA SER A 122 -5.52 25.12 -8.14
C SER A 122 -5.03 26.21 -9.06
N SER A 123 -4.29 25.85 -10.08
CA SER A 123 -3.85 26.90 -10.99
C SER A 123 -5.01 27.45 -11.75
N SER A 124 -5.97 26.67 -12.07
CA SER A 124 -7.09 27.19 -12.83
C SER A 124 -8.04 27.99 -11.99
N GLU A 125 -8.10 27.72 -10.74
CA GLU A 125 -9.00 28.46 -9.88
C GLU A 125 -8.53 29.82 -9.54
N MET A 126 -7.29 30.00 -9.64
CA MET A 126 -6.73 31.30 -9.34
C MET A 126 -6.96 32.27 -10.49
#